data_db9d2f4f6786b3926e7157329da796f5
#
_entry.id   db9d2f4f6786b3926e7157329da796f5
#
_cell.length_a   1.000
_cell.length_b   1.000
_cell.length_c   1.000
_cell.angle_alpha   90.00
_cell.angle_beta   90.00
_cell.angle_gamma   90.00
#
_symmetry.space_group_name_H-M   'P 1'
#
loop_
_entity.id
_entity.type
_entity.pdbx_description
1 polymer ?
#
loop_
_entity_poly.entity_id
_entity_poly.type
_entity_poly.pdbx_seq_one_letter_code
_entity_poly.pdbx_strand_id
1 'polypeptide(L)'
;MILEAQLIDLHLRQIYPVALEVAAQKIKKITPIDPKPGLPYLLPGFIDAHVHVESSMLVPSEFARLAVVHGTVATISDPHEIANVCGMQGVEYMIENGKQVPFHFFFGAPSCVPATPFETAGGEINVADIEALMSRPEIRYLAEMMNWPGTVNRDPVVMEKIRIAQHYGKPIDGHAPGLMGELAEKRTTYILNRGAYDAPTLPVEASTPTSIL
;
A
#
# COMPACT_ATOMS: atom_id res chain seq x y z
N MET A 1 -16.00 23.63 -14.47
CA MET A 1 -15.23 23.14 -15.65
C MET A 1 -15.95 21.90 -16.17
N ILE A 2 -16.15 21.82 -17.48
CA ILE A 2 -16.69 20.61 -18.11
C ILE A 2 -15.58 20.03 -18.99
N LEU A 3 -15.38 18.72 -18.88
CA LEU A 3 -14.43 17.94 -19.69
C LEU A 3 -15.19 16.89 -20.45
N GLU A 4 -14.99 16.80 -21.75
CA GLU A 4 -15.52 15.71 -22.59
C GLU A 4 -14.43 14.67 -22.82
N ALA A 5 -14.72 13.40 -22.58
CA ALA A 5 -13.75 12.31 -22.68
C ALA A 5 -14.41 10.95 -22.91
N GLN A 6 -13.62 9.97 -23.32
CA GLN A 6 -13.96 8.55 -23.28
C GLN A 6 -13.70 8.05 -21.85
N LEU A 7 -14.76 7.88 -21.05
CA LEU A 7 -14.63 7.33 -19.70
C LEU A 7 -14.33 5.83 -19.76
N ILE A 8 -13.24 5.43 -19.15
CA ILE A 8 -12.95 4.02 -18.83
C ILE A 8 -13.59 3.72 -17.48
N ASP A 9 -14.80 3.16 -17.52
CA ASP A 9 -15.55 2.78 -16.32
C ASP A 9 -15.12 1.39 -15.85
N LEU A 10 -14.33 1.35 -14.78
CA LEU A 10 -13.81 0.10 -14.23
C LEU A 10 -14.89 -0.78 -13.59
N HIS A 11 -15.95 -0.17 -13.06
CA HIS A 11 -17.04 -0.90 -12.42
C HIS A 11 -17.95 -1.54 -13.44
N LEU A 12 -18.33 -0.79 -14.48
CA LEU A 12 -19.16 -1.29 -15.58
C LEU A 12 -18.34 -2.07 -16.62
N ARG A 13 -17.00 -1.99 -16.58
CA ARG A 13 -16.10 -2.59 -17.59
C ARG A 13 -16.43 -2.13 -18.99
N GLN A 14 -16.70 -0.84 -19.16
CA GLN A 14 -17.11 -0.21 -20.41
C GLN A 14 -16.30 1.04 -20.68
N ILE A 15 -16.23 1.40 -21.97
CA ILE A 15 -15.66 2.69 -22.40
C ILE A 15 -16.76 3.41 -23.18
N TYR A 16 -17.11 4.61 -22.74
CA TYR A 16 -18.15 5.41 -23.39
C TYR A 16 -17.88 6.92 -23.24
N PRO A 17 -18.37 7.74 -24.19
CA PRO A 17 -18.14 9.17 -24.16
C PRO A 17 -19.00 9.85 -23.07
N VAL A 18 -18.38 10.76 -22.35
CA VAL A 18 -19.02 11.51 -21.25
C VAL A 18 -18.65 12.97 -21.27
N ALA A 19 -19.52 13.79 -20.70
CA ALA A 19 -19.22 15.13 -20.19
C ALA A 19 -19.08 15.03 -18.67
N LEU A 20 -17.89 15.35 -18.15
CA LEU A 20 -17.55 15.37 -16.73
C LEU A 20 -17.62 16.80 -16.22
N GLU A 21 -18.52 17.08 -15.30
CA GLU A 21 -18.60 18.37 -14.61
C GLU A 21 -17.77 18.35 -13.34
N VAL A 22 -16.80 19.25 -13.23
CA VAL A 22 -15.95 19.44 -12.05
C VAL A 22 -16.15 20.83 -11.47
N ALA A 23 -16.51 20.91 -10.19
CA ALA A 23 -16.61 22.14 -9.43
C ALA A 23 -16.07 21.96 -8.01
N ALA A 24 -15.37 22.96 -7.50
CA ALA A 24 -14.73 22.94 -6.18
C ALA A 24 -13.87 21.67 -5.97
N GLN A 25 -13.06 21.32 -6.96
CA GLN A 25 -12.15 20.16 -6.96
C GLN A 25 -12.86 18.79 -6.77
N LYS A 26 -14.14 18.73 -7.09
CA LYS A 26 -14.94 17.50 -6.99
C LYS A 26 -15.71 17.25 -8.27
N ILE A 27 -15.82 15.98 -8.64
CA ILE A 27 -16.73 15.54 -9.69
C ILE A 27 -18.15 15.78 -9.20
N LYS A 28 -18.91 16.57 -9.94
CA LYS A 28 -20.31 16.90 -9.64
C LYS A 28 -21.27 16.02 -10.43
N LYS A 29 -20.93 15.77 -11.69
CA LYS A 29 -21.80 15.00 -12.57
C LYS A 29 -20.98 14.34 -13.66
N ILE A 30 -21.38 13.15 -14.04
CA ILE A 30 -20.92 12.43 -15.23
C ILE A 30 -22.16 12.19 -16.08
N THR A 31 -22.16 12.69 -17.30
CA THR A 31 -23.31 12.58 -18.22
C THR A 31 -22.85 11.93 -19.50
N PRO A 32 -23.40 10.77 -19.92
CA PRO A 32 -23.15 10.22 -21.23
C PRO A 32 -23.52 11.23 -22.34
N ILE A 33 -22.70 11.26 -23.37
CA ILE A 33 -22.89 12.12 -24.55
C ILE A 33 -22.83 11.29 -25.85
N ASP A 34 -23.21 11.89 -26.94
CA ASP A 34 -23.06 11.24 -28.26
C ASP A 34 -21.57 11.03 -28.60
N PRO A 35 -21.23 9.94 -29.31
CA PRO A 35 -19.88 9.66 -29.75
C PRO A 35 -19.27 10.82 -30.53
N LYS A 36 -18.07 11.24 -30.19
CA LYS A 36 -17.28 12.27 -30.90
C LYS A 36 -15.91 11.72 -31.22
N PRO A 37 -15.35 11.96 -32.41
CA PRO A 37 -13.99 11.56 -32.75
C PRO A 37 -12.96 12.36 -31.91
N GLY A 38 -11.85 11.74 -31.57
CA GLY A 38 -10.69 12.42 -30.95
C GLY A 38 -10.84 12.78 -29.47
N LEU A 39 -11.85 12.28 -28.78
CA LEU A 39 -11.94 12.47 -27.33
C LEU A 39 -10.79 11.77 -26.61
N PRO A 40 -10.13 12.43 -25.63
CA PRO A 40 -9.13 11.79 -24.80
C PRO A 40 -9.76 10.74 -23.88
N TYR A 41 -8.96 9.79 -23.41
CA TYR A 41 -9.42 8.85 -22.39
C TYR A 41 -9.37 9.49 -21.00
N LEU A 42 -10.35 9.14 -20.18
CA LEU A 42 -10.46 9.53 -18.77
C LEU A 42 -10.61 8.27 -17.91
N LEU A 43 -9.79 8.16 -16.90
CA LEU A 43 -9.83 7.06 -15.94
C LEU A 43 -9.41 7.59 -14.56
N PRO A 44 -9.70 6.86 -13.46
CA PRO A 44 -9.11 7.16 -12.15
C PRO A 44 -7.59 7.18 -12.23
N GLY A 45 -6.95 8.06 -11.46
CA GLY A 45 -5.49 8.06 -11.35
C GLY A 45 -4.97 6.73 -10.82
N PHE A 46 -3.78 6.34 -11.25
CA PHE A 46 -3.16 5.08 -10.83
C PHE A 46 -2.75 5.12 -9.37
N ILE A 47 -2.85 3.97 -8.72
CA ILE A 47 -2.31 3.73 -7.38
C ILE A 47 -1.19 2.71 -7.54
N ASP A 48 0.04 3.10 -7.17
CA ASP A 48 1.12 2.13 -7.03
C ASP A 48 0.86 1.31 -5.77
N ALA A 49 0.60 0.02 -5.96
CA ALA A 49 0.14 -0.86 -4.89
C ALA A 49 1.26 -1.31 -3.95
N HIS A 50 2.52 -1.08 -4.33
CA HIS A 50 3.67 -1.45 -3.49
C HIS A 50 4.92 -0.70 -3.94
N VAL A 51 5.43 0.20 -3.10
CA VAL A 51 6.64 0.95 -3.40
C VAL A 51 7.40 1.33 -2.12
N HIS A 52 8.73 1.21 -2.20
CA HIS A 52 9.66 1.82 -1.25
C HIS A 52 10.12 3.13 -1.85
N VAL A 53 9.53 4.24 -1.40
CA VAL A 53 9.82 5.58 -1.97
C VAL A 53 11.30 5.91 -1.86
N GLU A 54 11.93 5.54 -0.76
CA GLU A 54 13.36 5.76 -0.50
C GLU A 54 14.29 5.00 -1.46
N SER A 55 13.86 3.87 -2.02
CA SER A 55 14.63 3.14 -3.06
C SER A 55 14.80 3.96 -4.35
N SER A 56 13.91 4.92 -4.59
CA SER A 56 14.07 5.87 -5.68
C SER A 56 15.12 6.95 -5.43
N MET A 57 15.74 6.97 -4.23
CA MET A 57 16.63 8.02 -3.72
C MET A 57 15.96 9.39 -3.59
N LEU A 58 14.64 9.41 -3.52
CA LEU A 58 13.85 10.63 -3.38
C LEU A 58 13.10 10.64 -2.05
N VAL A 59 12.79 11.83 -1.58
CA VAL A 59 11.83 12.03 -0.51
C VAL A 59 10.40 12.01 -1.07
N PRO A 60 9.36 11.73 -0.27
CA PRO A 60 7.99 11.60 -0.76
C PRO A 60 7.51 12.78 -1.61
N SER A 61 7.82 14.02 -1.22
CA SER A 61 7.39 15.21 -1.97
C SER A 61 7.98 15.26 -3.39
N GLU A 62 9.24 14.86 -3.56
CA GLU A 62 9.89 14.83 -4.88
C GLU A 62 9.46 13.58 -5.69
N PHE A 63 9.26 12.45 -5.03
CA PHE A 63 8.68 11.26 -5.66
C PHE A 63 7.31 11.57 -6.26
N ALA A 64 6.44 12.25 -5.51
CA ALA A 64 5.13 12.66 -5.99
C ALA A 64 5.20 13.51 -7.26
N ARG A 65 6.17 14.43 -7.36
CA ARG A 65 6.36 15.26 -8.55
C ARG A 65 6.70 14.45 -9.80
N LEU A 66 7.47 13.38 -9.64
CA LEU A 66 7.78 12.48 -10.76
C LEU A 66 6.62 11.55 -11.08
N ALA A 67 5.95 11.00 -10.06
CA ALA A 67 4.91 10.01 -10.24
C ALA A 67 3.64 10.59 -10.90
N VAL A 68 3.25 11.82 -10.51
CA VAL A 68 2.00 12.43 -10.98
C VAL A 68 1.97 12.71 -12.48
N VAL A 69 3.11 13.01 -13.09
CA VAL A 69 3.17 13.25 -14.55
C VAL A 69 2.95 11.98 -15.37
N HIS A 70 3.05 10.82 -14.73
CA HIS A 70 2.76 9.50 -15.32
C HIS A 70 1.37 8.97 -14.92
N GLY A 71 0.57 9.80 -14.26
CA GLY A 71 -0.82 9.45 -13.88
C GLY A 71 -0.96 8.75 -12.52
N THR A 72 0.12 8.54 -11.79
CA THR A 72 0.07 7.98 -10.42
C THR A 72 -0.32 9.06 -9.44
N VAL A 73 -1.36 8.84 -8.65
CA VAL A 73 -1.90 9.81 -7.67
C VAL A 73 -1.79 9.35 -6.23
N ALA A 74 -1.44 8.08 -6.04
CA ALA A 74 -1.30 7.48 -4.72
C ALA A 74 -0.29 6.33 -4.73
N THR A 75 0.24 6.02 -3.54
CA THR A 75 1.10 4.85 -3.32
C THR A 75 0.75 4.14 -2.03
N ILE A 76 0.93 2.83 -2.02
CA ILE A 76 1.02 2.01 -0.81
C ILE A 76 2.51 1.85 -0.53
N SER A 77 3.01 2.48 0.53
CA SER A 77 4.44 2.68 0.76
C SER A 77 4.89 2.06 2.07
N ASP A 78 5.93 1.24 2.00
CA ASP A 78 6.60 0.68 3.18
C ASP A 78 7.95 1.37 3.37
N PRO A 79 8.09 2.23 4.40
CA PRO A 79 9.32 2.98 4.65
C PRO A 79 10.34 2.19 5.48
N HIS A 80 10.48 0.87 5.26
CA HIS A 80 11.40 0.06 6.08
C HIS A 80 12.86 0.31 5.76
N GLU A 81 13.20 0.72 4.55
CA GLU A 81 14.58 1.00 4.19
C GLU A 81 15.14 2.21 4.94
N ILE A 82 14.37 3.31 5.00
CA ILE A 82 14.77 4.46 5.82
C ILE A 82 14.70 4.14 7.32
N ALA A 83 13.74 3.32 7.74
CA ALA A 83 13.66 2.85 9.11
C ALA A 83 14.87 2.00 9.51
N ASN A 84 15.42 1.22 8.59
CA ASN A 84 16.64 0.43 8.81
C ASN A 84 17.88 1.32 9.07
N VAL A 85 17.84 2.58 8.65
CA VAL A 85 18.92 3.56 8.86
C VAL A 85 18.62 4.48 10.05
N CYS A 86 17.39 4.98 10.15
CA CYS A 86 17.00 6.05 11.06
C CYS A 86 15.93 5.65 12.10
N GLY A 87 15.49 4.39 12.12
CA GLY A 87 14.46 3.92 13.05
C GLY A 87 13.12 4.68 12.86
N MET A 88 12.42 4.89 13.99
CA MET A 88 11.17 5.63 14.04
C MET A 88 11.25 7.03 13.41
N GLN A 89 12.37 7.74 13.60
CA GLN A 89 12.55 9.08 13.04
C GLN A 89 12.53 9.09 11.52
N GLY A 90 13.03 8.02 10.87
CA GLY A 90 12.95 7.86 9.42
C GLY A 90 11.51 7.72 8.95
N VAL A 91 10.71 6.90 9.61
CA VAL A 91 9.29 6.73 9.30
C VAL A 91 8.52 8.05 9.48
N GLU A 92 8.75 8.75 10.58
CA GLU A 92 8.13 10.04 10.86
C GLU A 92 8.49 11.10 9.81
N TYR A 93 9.74 11.14 9.41
CA TYR A 93 10.19 12.04 8.34
C TYR A 93 9.46 11.78 7.03
N MET A 94 9.31 10.51 6.62
CA MET A 94 8.58 10.15 5.39
C MET A 94 7.12 10.60 5.44
N ILE A 95 6.45 10.40 6.59
CA ILE A 95 5.08 10.83 6.79
C ILE A 95 4.95 12.36 6.69
N GLU A 96 5.79 13.10 7.42
CA GLU A 96 5.71 14.57 7.46
C GLU A 96 6.10 15.19 6.12
N ASN A 97 7.07 14.63 5.42
CA ASN A 97 7.43 15.09 4.07
C ASN A 97 6.30 14.81 3.06
N GLY A 98 5.65 13.65 3.14
CA GLY A 98 4.52 13.30 2.29
C GLY A 98 3.31 14.22 2.44
N LYS A 99 3.09 14.81 3.63
CA LYS A 99 2.02 15.78 3.87
C LYS A 99 2.20 17.12 3.14
N GLN A 100 3.38 17.40 2.60
CA GLN A 100 3.69 18.67 1.95
C GLN A 100 3.14 18.78 0.53
N VAL A 101 2.64 17.70 -0.04
CA VAL A 101 2.16 17.61 -1.42
C VAL A 101 0.76 17.01 -1.51
N PRO A 102 -0.05 17.38 -2.51
CA PRO A 102 -1.39 16.85 -2.71
C PRO A 102 -1.35 15.46 -3.40
N PHE A 103 -0.56 14.55 -2.83
CA PHE A 103 -0.42 13.17 -3.27
C PHE A 103 -0.75 12.24 -2.10
N HIS A 104 -1.35 11.10 -2.36
CA HIS A 104 -1.79 10.20 -1.29
C HIS A 104 -0.72 9.14 -1.02
N PHE A 105 -0.03 9.27 0.11
CA PHE A 105 0.84 8.22 0.63
C PHE A 105 0.11 7.40 1.68
N PHE A 106 -0.10 6.12 1.41
CA PHE A 106 -0.63 5.16 2.37
C PHE A 106 0.55 4.42 3.00
N PHE A 107 1.12 5.01 4.06
CA PHE A 107 2.27 4.43 4.74
C PHE A 107 1.88 3.23 5.59
N GLY A 108 2.72 2.19 5.55
CA GLY A 108 2.70 1.05 6.46
C GLY A 108 3.64 1.25 7.65
N ALA A 109 3.40 0.53 8.74
CA ALA A 109 4.36 0.40 9.83
C ALA A 109 5.38 -0.69 9.47
N PRO A 110 6.68 -0.39 9.35
CA PRO A 110 7.69 -1.39 9.02
C PRO A 110 7.73 -2.52 10.03
N SER A 111 7.40 -3.73 9.60
CA SER A 111 7.25 -4.87 10.50
C SER A 111 8.57 -5.53 10.91
N CYS A 112 9.56 -5.49 10.02
CA CYS A 112 10.84 -6.17 10.14
C CYS A 112 11.99 -5.19 9.93
N VAL A 113 12.42 -4.53 11.00
CA VAL A 113 13.58 -3.63 11.03
C VAL A 113 14.41 -3.95 12.27
N PRO A 114 15.63 -4.47 12.10
CA PRO A 114 16.23 -4.94 10.85
C PRO A 114 15.50 -6.13 10.23
N ALA A 115 15.70 -6.36 8.93
CA ALA A 115 15.04 -7.45 8.21
C ALA A 115 15.52 -8.83 8.70
N THR A 116 16.76 -8.93 9.14
CA THR A 116 17.36 -10.14 9.69
C THR A 116 18.12 -9.86 10.99
N PRO A 117 18.21 -10.83 11.92
CA PRO A 117 18.90 -10.62 13.21
C PRO A 117 20.44 -10.55 13.10
N PHE A 118 21.00 -10.81 11.91
CA PHE A 118 22.44 -10.85 11.70
C PHE A 118 22.98 -9.73 10.81
N GLU A 119 22.11 -8.80 10.39
CA GLU A 119 22.56 -7.62 9.66
C GLU A 119 22.90 -6.46 10.62
N THR A 120 23.77 -5.56 10.16
CA THR A 120 24.03 -4.31 10.86
C THR A 120 23.06 -3.24 10.39
N ALA A 121 22.20 -2.78 11.29
CA ALA A 121 21.22 -1.73 11.01
C ALA A 121 21.55 -0.46 11.82
N GLY A 122 21.15 0.69 11.29
CA GLY A 122 21.22 1.96 12.00
C GLY A 122 20.05 2.21 12.93
N GLY A 123 18.92 1.47 12.75
CA GLY A 123 17.71 1.56 13.55
C GLY A 123 17.03 0.23 13.77
N GLU A 124 16.08 0.21 14.70
CA GLU A 124 15.24 -0.93 15.02
C GLU A 124 13.79 -0.43 15.16
N ILE A 125 12.84 -1.28 14.79
CA ILE A 125 11.40 -1.10 15.05
C ILE A 125 10.92 -2.29 15.88
N ASN A 126 10.82 -2.08 17.17
CA ASN A 126 10.39 -3.09 18.13
C ASN A 126 8.85 -3.17 18.25
N VAL A 127 8.34 -4.00 19.15
CA VAL A 127 6.89 -4.19 19.36
C VAL A 127 6.20 -2.90 19.85
N ALA A 128 6.85 -2.15 20.75
CA ALA A 128 6.30 -0.90 21.26
C ALA A 128 6.26 0.19 20.18
N ASP A 129 7.22 0.22 19.27
CA ASP A 129 7.22 1.11 18.12
C ASP A 129 6.08 0.77 17.15
N ILE A 130 5.81 -0.54 16.92
CA ILE A 130 4.67 -0.97 16.13
C ILE A 130 3.34 -0.52 16.77
N GLU A 131 3.19 -0.65 18.07
CA GLU A 131 2.01 -0.16 18.79
C GLU A 131 1.82 1.35 18.58
N ALA A 132 2.91 2.12 18.75
CA ALA A 132 2.90 3.56 18.56
C ALA A 132 2.54 3.95 17.11
N LEU A 133 3.11 3.28 16.11
CA LEU A 133 2.81 3.51 14.70
C LEU A 133 1.36 3.12 14.36
N MET A 134 0.90 1.97 14.81
CA MET A 134 -0.46 1.49 14.52
C MET A 134 -1.54 2.39 15.13
N SER A 135 -1.27 3.10 16.21
CA SER A 135 -2.20 4.07 16.77
C SER A 135 -2.41 5.32 15.89
N ARG A 136 -1.48 5.59 14.97
CA ARG A 136 -1.50 6.79 14.12
C ARG A 136 -2.45 6.66 12.92
N PRO A 137 -3.21 7.72 12.58
CA PRO A 137 -4.11 7.68 11.42
C PRO A 137 -3.37 7.67 10.07
N GLU A 138 -2.13 8.13 10.02
CA GLU A 138 -1.31 8.12 8.81
C GLU A 138 -0.84 6.72 8.42
N ILE A 139 -0.65 5.85 9.40
CA ILE A 139 -0.28 4.45 9.17
C ILE A 139 -1.53 3.65 8.83
N ARG A 140 -1.53 3.01 7.69
CA ARG A 140 -2.70 2.34 7.13
C ARG A 140 -2.67 0.82 7.28
N TYR A 141 -1.50 0.22 7.42
CA TYR A 141 -1.31 -1.22 7.46
C TYR A 141 -0.01 -1.60 8.18
N LEU A 142 0.15 -2.85 8.53
CA LEU A 142 1.44 -3.41 8.91
C LEU A 142 2.16 -3.81 7.62
N ALA A 143 3.29 -3.14 7.37
CA ALA A 143 4.03 -3.33 6.14
C ALA A 143 4.74 -4.69 6.13
N GLU A 144 5.27 -5.03 5.00
CA GLU A 144 5.87 -6.32 4.62
C GLU A 144 6.36 -7.18 5.79
N MET A 145 5.58 -8.20 6.17
CA MET A 145 6.04 -9.20 7.13
C MET A 145 7.05 -10.13 6.45
N MET A 146 8.30 -9.67 6.35
CA MET A 146 9.41 -10.40 5.73
C MET A 146 9.85 -11.62 6.53
N ASN A 147 9.66 -11.59 7.87
CA ASN A 147 9.96 -12.73 8.72
C ASN A 147 8.86 -13.81 8.62
N TRP A 148 8.68 -14.34 7.38
CA TRP A 148 7.73 -15.44 7.19
C TRP A 148 8.09 -16.73 7.93
N PRO A 149 9.37 -17.10 8.17
CA PRO A 149 9.69 -18.23 9.02
C PRO A 149 9.18 -18.04 10.45
N GLY A 150 9.35 -16.83 11.00
CA GLY A 150 8.81 -16.47 12.32
C GLY A 150 7.28 -16.54 12.35
N THR A 151 6.61 -16.11 11.28
CA THR A 151 5.14 -16.22 11.19
C THR A 151 4.69 -17.68 11.20
N VAL A 152 5.30 -18.54 10.38
CA VAL A 152 4.96 -19.97 10.27
C VAL A 152 5.25 -20.71 11.56
N ASN A 153 6.35 -20.40 12.23
CA ASN A 153 6.80 -21.03 13.48
C ASN A 153 6.21 -20.35 14.73
N ARG A 154 5.37 -19.32 14.56
CA ARG A 154 4.74 -18.57 15.66
C ARG A 154 5.75 -17.93 16.61
N ASP A 155 6.76 -17.29 16.05
CA ASP A 155 7.68 -16.48 16.86
C ASP A 155 6.90 -15.46 17.70
N PRO A 156 7.14 -15.39 19.02
CA PRO A 156 6.33 -14.53 19.90
C PRO A 156 6.36 -13.05 19.53
N VAL A 157 7.50 -12.53 19.06
CA VAL A 157 7.66 -11.11 18.69
C VAL A 157 6.91 -10.84 17.38
N VAL A 158 7.02 -11.73 16.40
CA VAL A 158 6.31 -11.62 15.11
C VAL A 158 4.80 -11.69 15.35
N MET A 159 4.34 -12.66 16.12
CA MET A 159 2.92 -12.83 16.43
C MET A 159 2.34 -11.65 17.20
N GLU A 160 3.14 -11.01 18.05
CA GLU A 160 2.73 -9.81 18.77
C GLU A 160 2.51 -8.64 17.82
N LYS A 161 3.44 -8.38 16.89
CA LYS A 161 3.29 -7.33 15.87
C LYS A 161 2.04 -7.55 15.00
N ILE A 162 1.78 -8.80 14.61
CA ILE A 162 0.58 -9.20 13.86
C ILE A 162 -0.69 -8.91 14.69
N ARG A 163 -0.70 -9.28 15.98
CA ARG A 163 -1.84 -9.07 16.86
C ARG A 163 -2.15 -7.59 17.09
N ILE A 164 -1.11 -6.75 17.18
CA ILE A 164 -1.27 -5.30 17.27
C ILE A 164 -1.99 -4.77 16.02
N ALA A 165 -1.54 -5.14 14.82
CA ALA A 165 -2.21 -4.71 13.59
C ALA A 165 -3.68 -5.15 13.54
N GLN A 166 -3.98 -6.39 13.95
CA GLN A 166 -5.33 -6.91 14.05
C GLN A 166 -6.18 -6.16 15.09
N HIS A 167 -5.59 -5.78 16.23
CA HIS A 167 -6.27 -4.99 17.26
C HIS A 167 -6.72 -3.62 16.71
N TYR A 168 -5.89 -2.97 15.90
CA TYR A 168 -6.24 -1.71 15.25
C TYR A 168 -7.10 -1.88 13.98
N GLY A 169 -7.46 -3.11 13.61
CA GLY A 169 -8.25 -3.40 12.41
C GLY A 169 -7.53 -3.02 11.11
N LYS A 170 -6.21 -2.99 11.11
CA LYS A 170 -5.40 -2.62 9.96
C LYS A 170 -4.91 -3.85 9.19
N PRO A 171 -4.89 -3.80 7.85
CA PRO A 171 -4.37 -4.88 7.02
C PRO A 171 -2.91 -5.21 7.35
N ILE A 172 -2.49 -6.40 6.95
CA ILE A 172 -1.10 -6.86 7.10
C ILE A 172 -0.62 -7.30 5.72
N ASP A 173 0.46 -6.72 5.28
CA ASP A 173 1.13 -7.10 4.05
C ASP A 173 2.23 -8.14 4.32
N GLY A 174 2.76 -8.74 3.27
CA GLY A 174 3.78 -9.75 3.42
C GLY A 174 4.69 -9.93 2.24
N HIS A 175 5.91 -10.33 2.58
CA HIS A 175 6.95 -10.66 1.64
C HIS A 175 7.49 -12.06 1.97
N ALA A 176 7.28 -13.03 1.07
CA ALA A 176 7.66 -14.41 1.30
C ALA A 176 8.11 -15.09 0.00
N PRO A 177 9.21 -14.64 -0.60
CA PRO A 177 9.71 -15.20 -1.84
C PRO A 177 10.02 -16.69 -1.69
N GLY A 178 9.59 -17.49 -2.67
CA GLY A 178 9.80 -18.93 -2.68
C GLY A 178 8.92 -19.75 -1.74
N LEU A 179 8.04 -19.12 -0.95
CA LEU A 179 7.10 -19.84 -0.08
C LEU A 179 5.92 -20.36 -0.90
N MET A 180 5.71 -21.67 -0.87
CA MET A 180 4.64 -22.36 -1.64
C MET A 180 3.96 -23.45 -0.82
N GLY A 181 2.80 -23.92 -1.30
CA GLY A 181 2.07 -25.06 -0.75
C GLY A 181 1.57 -24.82 0.67
N GLU A 182 1.59 -25.86 1.49
CA GLU A 182 1.05 -25.85 2.86
C GLU A 182 1.64 -24.75 3.75
N LEU A 183 2.93 -24.43 3.58
CA LEU A 183 3.57 -23.35 4.35
C LEU A 183 3.02 -21.97 3.96
N ALA A 184 2.71 -21.76 2.69
CA ALA A 184 2.10 -20.52 2.23
C ALA A 184 0.67 -20.39 2.79
N GLU A 185 -0.11 -21.44 2.76
CA GLU A 185 -1.46 -21.48 3.35
C GLU A 185 -1.43 -21.21 4.85
N LYS A 186 -0.52 -21.84 5.57
CA LYS A 186 -0.34 -21.65 7.01
C LYS A 186 0.00 -20.20 7.35
N ARG A 187 0.94 -19.57 6.62
CA ARG A 187 1.28 -18.16 6.78
C ARG A 187 0.08 -17.26 6.52
N THR A 188 -0.59 -17.47 5.40
CA THR A 188 -1.78 -16.71 4.99
C THR A 188 -2.86 -16.77 6.05
N THR A 189 -3.09 -17.95 6.62
CA THR A 189 -4.05 -18.15 7.73
C THR A 189 -3.72 -17.25 8.93
N TYR A 190 -2.48 -17.11 9.32
CA TYR A 190 -2.11 -16.25 10.46
C TYR A 190 -2.24 -14.76 10.15
N ILE A 191 -1.94 -14.35 8.93
CA ILE A 191 -2.04 -12.94 8.49
C ILE A 191 -3.50 -12.55 8.26
N LEU A 192 -4.28 -13.38 7.57
CA LEU A 192 -5.67 -13.08 7.22
C LEU A 192 -6.67 -13.44 8.33
N ASN A 193 -6.32 -14.35 9.22
CA ASN A 193 -7.24 -14.77 10.26
C ASN A 193 -7.33 -13.73 11.37
N ARG A 194 -8.25 -12.81 11.23
CA ARG A 194 -9.40 -12.58 12.12
C ARG A 194 -9.99 -11.20 12.03
N GLY A 195 -11.25 -11.19 11.71
CA GLY A 195 -12.23 -10.31 12.35
C GLY A 195 -12.54 -8.99 11.68
N ALA A 196 -12.02 -8.70 10.51
CA ALA A 196 -12.42 -7.47 9.80
C ALA A 196 -12.60 -7.62 8.28
N TYR A 197 -12.33 -8.78 7.72
CA TYR A 197 -12.60 -9.02 6.31
C TYR A 197 -13.32 -10.36 6.12
N ASP A 198 -14.66 -10.32 6.11
CA ASP A 198 -15.44 -11.20 5.26
C ASP A 198 -15.25 -10.76 3.79
N ALA A 199 -14.00 -10.72 3.34
CA ALA A 199 -13.74 -10.70 1.93
C ALA A 199 -14.13 -12.09 1.41
N PRO A 200 -14.94 -12.20 0.35
CA PRO A 200 -15.20 -13.48 -0.27
C PRO A 200 -13.84 -14.11 -0.59
N THR A 201 -13.65 -15.33 -0.13
CA THR A 201 -12.48 -16.14 -0.45
C THR A 201 -12.36 -16.19 -1.96
N LEU A 202 -11.47 -15.35 -2.51
CA LEU A 202 -11.03 -15.55 -3.87
C LEU A 202 -10.32 -16.91 -3.87
N PRO A 203 -10.69 -17.85 -4.76
CA PRO A 203 -9.95 -19.09 -4.87
C PRO A 203 -8.50 -18.74 -5.12
N VAL A 204 -7.63 -19.20 -4.24
CA VAL A 204 -6.19 -19.17 -4.48
C VAL A 204 -5.95 -20.17 -5.60
N GLU A 205 -6.04 -19.70 -6.84
CA GLU A 205 -5.51 -20.49 -7.94
C GLU A 205 -4.00 -20.56 -7.73
N ALA A 206 -3.56 -21.73 -7.31
CA ALA A 206 -2.16 -22.09 -7.20
C ALA A 206 -1.56 -22.19 -8.61
N SER A 207 -1.22 -21.06 -9.21
CA SER A 207 -0.36 -21.06 -10.39
C SER A 207 0.17 -19.65 -10.65
N THR A 208 1.46 -19.58 -10.58
CA THR A 208 2.42 -18.57 -11.01
C THR A 208 3.02 -17.73 -9.88
N PRO A 209 4.35 -17.56 -9.89
CA PRO A 209 5.02 -16.59 -9.04
C PRO A 209 4.73 -15.22 -9.64
N THR A 210 3.57 -14.68 -9.29
CA THR A 210 3.29 -13.29 -9.56
C THR A 210 3.88 -12.53 -8.38
N SER A 211 5.01 -11.88 -8.62
CA SER A 211 5.27 -10.65 -7.92
C SER A 211 3.97 -9.86 -7.99
N ILE A 212 3.24 -9.78 -6.91
CA ILE A 212 2.16 -8.81 -6.78
C ILE A 212 2.90 -7.48 -6.68
N LEU A 213 2.96 -6.83 -7.82
CA LEU A 213 3.29 -5.42 -7.94
C LEU A 213 2.26 -4.61 -7.17
#